data_675af53fe7944efa77dde25d952fd674
#
_entry.id   675af53fe7944efa77dde25d952fd674
#
_cell.length_a   1.000
_cell.length_b   1.000
_cell.length_c   1.000
_cell.angle_alpha   90.00
_cell.angle_beta   90.00
_cell.angle_gamma   90.00
#
_symmetry.space_group_name_H-M   'P 1'
#
loop_
_entity.id
_entity.type
_entity.pdbx_description
1 polymer ?
#
loop_
_entity_poly.entity_id
_entity_poly.type
_entity_poly.pdbx_seq_one_letter_code
_entity_poly.pdbx_strand_id
1 'polypeptide(L)'
;MKLKHYLLILLFTAIKVVSAQILVSVGQIGNFNAASSFSINPAGFIFVSDSGKNEIIKLDTLGKVIKSVGGYGWTESSFDNPIDVFANTLNVYVSDKNNNRIQMFDKDLNYLSQFSTQSSNDDRIAFRYPTGSAVSAQGDLFILDSDNNRILKYNMKGEFQLTIGGYDAGSFSLATPKQFAVTNREILVVDSNWLVVFDQFGNGIKKIKLPLTPSNINRAFQNICVNDKSQIVFFNESDLESGNFNPVTFTPNIEEEIVDSFIFNTKLYLLTKSSILIFNIILKN
;
A
#
# COMPACT_ATOMS: atom_id res chain seq x y z
N MET A 1 -38.85 41.61 46.63
CA MET A 1 -38.99 40.26 46.00
C MET A 1 -38.09 40.18 44.79
N LYS A 2 -36.92 39.55 44.91
CA LYS A 2 -35.90 39.47 43.81
C LYS A 2 -36.10 38.16 43.08
N LEU A 3 -36.51 38.22 41.80
CA LEU A 3 -36.68 37.08 40.91
C LEU A 3 -35.28 36.61 40.43
N LYS A 4 -34.85 35.40 40.81
CA LYS A 4 -33.65 34.77 40.32
C LYS A 4 -33.96 34.09 38.99
N HIS A 5 -33.35 34.60 37.92
CA HIS A 5 -33.37 33.94 36.61
C HIS A 5 -32.35 32.78 36.60
N TYR A 6 -32.83 31.54 36.51
CA TYR A 6 -31.99 30.39 36.25
C TYR A 6 -31.81 30.26 34.72
N LEU A 7 -30.59 30.46 34.25
CA LEU A 7 -30.21 30.22 32.88
C LEU A 7 -30.00 28.71 32.71
N LEU A 8 -30.92 28.04 32.03
CA LEU A 8 -30.82 26.63 31.70
C LEU A 8 -29.92 26.51 30.46
N ILE A 9 -28.64 26.11 30.65
CA ILE A 9 -27.72 25.82 29.53
C ILE A 9 -28.04 24.41 29.08
N LEU A 10 -28.77 24.29 27.96
CA LEU A 10 -28.93 23.02 27.22
C LEU A 10 -27.61 22.68 26.51
N LEU A 11 -26.87 21.74 27.07
CA LEU A 11 -25.72 21.13 26.40
C LEU A 11 -26.26 20.22 25.28
N PHE A 12 -26.27 20.71 24.06
CA PHE A 12 -26.44 19.85 22.88
C PHE A 12 -25.17 19.01 22.69
N THR A 13 -25.14 17.82 23.23
CA THR A 13 -24.18 16.80 22.81
C THR A 13 -24.58 16.35 21.39
N ALA A 14 -23.86 16.82 20.38
CA ALA A 14 -23.98 16.29 19.04
C ALA A 14 -23.57 14.80 19.06
N ILE A 15 -24.57 13.91 19.08
CA ILE A 15 -24.33 12.49 18.86
C ILE A 15 -23.87 12.38 17.38
N LYS A 16 -22.58 12.18 17.18
CA LYS A 16 -22.08 11.76 15.87
C LYS A 16 -22.69 10.40 15.57
N VAL A 17 -23.67 10.37 14.67
CA VAL A 17 -24.16 9.13 14.10
C VAL A 17 -23.00 8.57 13.27
N VAL A 18 -22.26 7.63 13.83
CA VAL A 18 -21.32 6.82 13.07
C VAL A 18 -22.19 5.94 12.17
N SER A 19 -22.26 6.27 10.89
CA SER A 19 -22.94 5.43 9.91
C SER A 19 -22.25 4.06 9.92
N ALA A 20 -22.95 3.02 10.40
CA ALA A 20 -22.43 1.67 10.41
C ALA A 20 -22.27 1.20 8.96
N GLN A 21 -21.04 1.01 8.51
CA GLN A 21 -20.77 0.44 7.21
C GLN A 21 -20.79 -1.08 7.29
N ILE A 22 -21.45 -1.73 6.32
CA ILE A 22 -21.55 -3.20 6.24
C ILE A 22 -20.78 -3.68 5.02
N LEU A 23 -19.97 -4.71 5.23
CA LEU A 23 -19.35 -5.47 4.17
C LEU A 23 -20.25 -6.64 3.76
N VAL A 24 -20.65 -6.67 2.51
CA VAL A 24 -21.41 -7.78 1.93
C VAL A 24 -20.54 -8.51 0.93
N SER A 25 -20.20 -9.78 1.23
CA SER A 25 -19.42 -10.62 0.34
C SER A 25 -20.14 -10.80 -1.00
N VAL A 26 -19.43 -10.58 -2.11
CA VAL A 26 -19.96 -10.72 -3.47
C VAL A 26 -19.20 -11.74 -4.32
N GLY A 27 -18.09 -12.25 -3.83
CA GLY A 27 -17.35 -13.29 -4.52
C GLY A 27 -15.91 -13.47 -4.05
N GLN A 28 -15.27 -14.43 -4.67
CA GLN A 28 -13.87 -14.79 -4.49
C GLN A 28 -13.27 -15.07 -5.86
N ILE A 29 -12.05 -14.60 -6.10
CA ILE A 29 -11.33 -14.81 -7.35
C ILE A 29 -9.88 -15.21 -7.09
N GLY A 30 -9.25 -15.82 -8.09
CA GLY A 30 -7.88 -16.29 -8.03
C GLY A 30 -7.72 -17.62 -7.30
N ASN A 31 -6.55 -18.23 -7.48
CA ASN A 31 -6.09 -19.43 -6.80
C ASN A 31 -4.57 -19.36 -6.71
N PHE A 32 -4.07 -18.92 -5.56
CA PHE A 32 -2.65 -18.64 -5.32
C PHE A 32 -2.05 -19.65 -4.36
N ASN A 33 -0.71 -19.76 -4.36
CA ASN A 33 -0.02 -20.64 -3.42
C ASN A 33 0.38 -19.90 -2.13
N ALA A 34 0.97 -18.71 -2.30
CA ALA A 34 1.32 -17.82 -1.20
C ALA A 34 1.37 -16.37 -1.71
N ALA A 35 0.21 -15.81 -2.06
CA ALA A 35 0.13 -14.43 -2.50
C ALA A 35 0.67 -13.47 -1.43
N SER A 36 1.49 -12.51 -1.83
CA SER A 36 2.21 -11.58 -0.95
C SER A 36 1.76 -10.14 -1.12
N SER A 37 1.31 -9.74 -2.30
CA SER A 37 0.85 -8.39 -2.61
C SER A 37 -0.04 -8.41 -3.84
N PHE A 38 -0.88 -7.40 -4.01
CA PHE A 38 -1.60 -7.16 -5.24
C PHE A 38 -1.77 -5.68 -5.53
N SER A 39 -1.98 -5.35 -6.79
CA SER A 39 -2.25 -3.99 -7.24
C SER A 39 -3.36 -4.00 -8.28
N ILE A 40 -4.25 -3.02 -8.24
CA ILE A 40 -5.30 -2.83 -9.25
C ILE A 40 -4.96 -1.55 -10.03
N ASN A 41 -4.71 -1.68 -11.32
CA ASN A 41 -4.41 -0.52 -12.13
C ASN A 41 -5.68 0.29 -12.47
N PRO A 42 -5.57 1.53 -12.96
CA PRO A 42 -6.74 2.35 -13.29
C PRO A 42 -7.68 1.75 -14.33
N ALA A 43 -7.22 0.81 -15.16
CA ALA A 43 -8.06 0.09 -16.12
C ALA A 43 -8.83 -1.11 -15.50
N GLY A 44 -8.61 -1.39 -14.21
CA GLY A 44 -9.28 -2.46 -13.48
C GLY A 44 -8.61 -3.83 -13.58
N PHE A 45 -7.44 -3.94 -14.21
CA PHE A 45 -6.69 -5.19 -14.16
C PHE A 45 -6.00 -5.36 -12.80
N ILE A 46 -6.06 -6.58 -12.29
CA ILE A 46 -5.48 -6.98 -11.01
C ILE A 46 -4.16 -7.70 -11.29
N PHE A 47 -3.10 -7.27 -10.62
CA PHE A 47 -1.79 -7.91 -10.66
C PHE A 47 -1.50 -8.46 -9.29
N VAL A 48 -1.16 -9.75 -9.21
CA VAL A 48 -0.89 -10.45 -7.96
C VAL A 48 0.53 -10.98 -7.97
N SER A 49 1.27 -10.73 -6.91
CA SER A 49 2.54 -11.38 -6.65
C SER A 49 2.29 -12.67 -5.85
N ASP A 50 2.49 -13.82 -6.48
CA ASP A 50 2.44 -15.14 -5.81
C ASP A 50 3.87 -15.59 -5.50
N SER A 51 4.36 -15.22 -4.33
CA SER A 51 5.73 -15.56 -3.91
C SER A 51 5.94 -17.06 -3.73
N GLY A 52 4.88 -17.82 -3.48
CA GLY A 52 4.95 -19.29 -3.40
C GLY A 52 5.23 -19.99 -4.73
N LYS A 53 4.89 -19.34 -5.85
CA LYS A 53 5.20 -19.80 -7.20
C LYS A 53 6.32 -19.01 -7.87
N ASN A 54 6.75 -17.90 -7.26
CA ASN A 54 7.63 -16.90 -7.87
C ASN A 54 7.04 -16.37 -9.19
N GLU A 55 5.74 -16.01 -9.19
CA GLU A 55 5.00 -15.57 -10.36
C GLU A 55 4.28 -14.25 -10.12
N ILE A 56 4.11 -13.48 -11.19
CA ILE A 56 3.21 -12.32 -11.26
C ILE A 56 2.05 -12.71 -12.16
N ILE A 57 0.82 -12.59 -11.64
CA ILE A 57 -0.39 -13.02 -12.32
C ILE A 57 -1.25 -11.79 -12.62
N LYS A 58 -1.65 -11.60 -13.89
CA LYS A 58 -2.61 -10.59 -14.32
C LYS A 58 -3.99 -11.22 -14.46
N LEU A 59 -4.99 -10.63 -13.78
CA LEU A 59 -6.39 -11.03 -13.78
C LEU A 59 -7.28 -9.88 -14.25
N ASP A 60 -8.46 -10.19 -14.79
CA ASP A 60 -9.55 -9.24 -14.82
C ASP A 60 -10.35 -9.23 -13.50
N THR A 61 -11.32 -8.32 -13.38
CA THR A 61 -12.16 -8.19 -12.18
C THR A 61 -13.15 -9.35 -11.97
N LEU A 62 -13.26 -10.25 -12.93
CA LEU A 62 -14.05 -11.49 -12.83
C LEU A 62 -13.20 -12.70 -12.41
N GLY A 63 -11.89 -12.49 -12.24
CA GLY A 63 -10.95 -13.53 -11.82
C GLY A 63 -10.37 -14.36 -12.97
N LYS A 64 -10.65 -13.99 -14.23
CA LYS A 64 -10.05 -14.67 -15.38
C LYS A 64 -8.56 -14.30 -15.45
N VAL A 65 -7.69 -15.31 -15.43
CA VAL A 65 -6.26 -15.14 -15.68
C VAL A 65 -6.04 -14.72 -17.13
N ILE A 66 -5.44 -13.57 -17.31
CA ILE A 66 -5.09 -13.00 -18.63
C ILE A 66 -3.68 -13.44 -19.04
N LYS A 67 -2.73 -13.34 -18.10
CA LYS A 67 -1.34 -13.73 -18.30
C LYS A 67 -0.68 -14.00 -16.94
N SER A 68 0.31 -14.87 -16.91
CA SER A 68 1.29 -14.96 -15.84
C SER A 68 2.70 -14.96 -16.39
N VAL A 69 3.64 -14.47 -15.59
CA VAL A 69 5.07 -14.51 -15.86
C VAL A 69 5.81 -14.85 -14.59
N GLY A 70 6.90 -15.59 -14.68
CA GLY A 70 7.69 -15.92 -13.51
C GLY A 70 8.32 -17.30 -13.57
N GLY A 71 8.50 -17.85 -12.40
CA GLY A 71 9.29 -19.03 -12.08
C GLY A 71 10.54 -18.63 -11.29
N TYR A 72 11.06 -19.57 -10.49
CA TYR A 72 12.26 -19.35 -9.69
C TYR A 72 13.47 -19.05 -10.58
N GLY A 73 14.20 -17.98 -10.28
CA GLY A 73 15.43 -17.64 -10.97
C GLY A 73 15.83 -16.16 -10.86
N TRP A 74 16.92 -15.80 -11.57
CA TRP A 74 17.50 -14.46 -11.56
C TRP A 74 17.56 -13.82 -12.97
N THR A 75 17.06 -14.51 -13.97
CA THR A 75 16.99 -13.99 -15.34
C THR A 75 15.82 -13.02 -15.51
N GLU A 76 15.65 -12.43 -16.68
CA GLU A 76 14.49 -11.61 -17.04
C GLU A 76 13.19 -12.42 -16.86
N SER A 77 12.18 -11.79 -16.28
CA SER A 77 10.87 -12.39 -15.99
C SER A 77 10.89 -13.62 -15.07
N SER A 78 12.02 -13.94 -14.41
CA SER A 78 12.11 -14.91 -13.33
C SER A 78 12.27 -14.18 -12.01
N PHE A 79 11.93 -14.81 -10.89
CA PHE A 79 11.94 -14.17 -9.58
C PHE A 79 12.50 -15.09 -8.49
N ASP A 80 13.03 -14.49 -7.44
CA ASP A 80 13.28 -15.14 -6.16
C ASP A 80 12.61 -14.33 -5.06
N ASN A 81 11.44 -14.81 -4.62
CA ASN A 81 10.57 -14.14 -3.66
C ASN A 81 10.10 -12.74 -4.13
N PRO A 82 9.28 -12.65 -5.20
CA PRO A 82 8.61 -11.42 -5.58
C PRO A 82 7.60 -11.05 -4.50
N ILE A 83 7.95 -10.09 -3.66
CA ILE A 83 7.18 -9.80 -2.44
C ILE A 83 6.12 -8.71 -2.65
N ASP A 84 6.32 -7.84 -3.63
CA ASP A 84 5.45 -6.71 -3.88
C ASP A 84 5.26 -6.46 -5.37
N VAL A 85 4.06 -6.00 -5.75
CA VAL A 85 3.72 -5.57 -7.10
C VAL A 85 2.98 -4.24 -7.08
N PHE A 86 3.49 -3.27 -7.80
CA PHE A 86 2.85 -1.97 -8.03
C PHE A 86 2.51 -1.81 -9.50
N ALA A 87 1.25 -1.47 -9.81
CA ALA A 87 0.80 -1.26 -11.18
C ALA A 87 0.19 0.14 -11.36
N ASN A 88 0.68 0.89 -12.33
CA ASN A 88 0.06 2.11 -12.81
C ASN A 88 -0.65 1.87 -14.15
N THR A 89 -1.00 2.94 -14.88
CA THR A 89 -1.72 2.84 -16.16
C THR A 89 -0.93 2.09 -17.24
N LEU A 90 0.39 2.21 -17.27
CA LEU A 90 1.24 1.72 -18.35
C LEU A 90 2.17 0.59 -17.94
N ASN A 91 2.65 0.61 -16.70
CA ASN A 91 3.73 -0.24 -16.23
C ASN A 91 3.38 -1.00 -14.95
N VAL A 92 4.07 -2.10 -14.76
CA VAL A 92 4.05 -2.95 -13.56
C VAL A 92 5.47 -3.06 -13.03
N TYR A 93 5.64 -2.83 -11.74
CA TYR A 93 6.91 -2.87 -11.02
C TYR A 93 6.84 -4.00 -10.00
N VAL A 94 7.85 -4.84 -9.96
CA VAL A 94 7.91 -6.02 -9.09
C VAL A 94 9.15 -5.93 -8.21
N SER A 95 8.93 -5.92 -6.90
CA SER A 95 10.02 -6.00 -5.92
C SER A 95 10.47 -7.45 -5.77
N ASP A 96 11.53 -7.80 -6.50
CA ASP A 96 12.17 -9.12 -6.53
C ASP A 96 13.20 -9.21 -5.41
N LYS A 97 12.70 -9.52 -4.22
CA LYS A 97 13.38 -9.27 -2.94
C LYS A 97 14.74 -9.93 -2.84
N ASN A 98 14.83 -11.24 -3.06
CA ASN A 98 16.08 -11.97 -2.86
C ASN A 98 17.08 -11.72 -3.99
N ASN A 99 16.61 -11.28 -5.15
CA ASN A 99 17.45 -10.84 -6.25
C ASN A 99 17.91 -9.37 -6.13
N ASN A 100 17.50 -8.64 -5.10
CA ASN A 100 17.85 -7.24 -4.85
C ASN A 100 17.63 -6.35 -6.06
N ARG A 101 16.46 -6.45 -6.69
CA ARG A 101 16.11 -5.67 -7.89
C ARG A 101 14.63 -5.33 -7.95
N ILE A 102 14.30 -4.34 -8.77
CA ILE A 102 12.95 -4.06 -9.23
C ILE A 102 12.89 -4.44 -10.70
N GLN A 103 12.01 -5.36 -11.08
CA GLN A 103 11.74 -5.64 -12.50
C GLN A 103 10.56 -4.79 -12.97
N MET A 104 10.67 -4.28 -14.20
CA MET A 104 9.65 -3.45 -14.84
C MET A 104 9.07 -4.17 -16.05
N PHE A 105 7.76 -4.16 -16.13
CA PHE A 105 6.97 -4.73 -17.22
C PHE A 105 6.00 -3.68 -17.77
N ASP A 106 5.55 -3.85 -19.00
CA ASP A 106 4.39 -3.12 -19.49
C ASP A 106 3.10 -3.65 -18.81
N LYS A 107 1.98 -2.97 -19.06
CA LYS A 107 0.65 -3.36 -18.53
C LYS A 107 0.20 -4.76 -18.96
N ASP A 108 0.83 -5.36 -19.97
CA ASP A 108 0.54 -6.69 -20.49
C ASP A 108 1.58 -7.74 -20.07
N LEU A 109 2.38 -7.40 -19.02
CA LEU A 109 3.44 -8.24 -18.46
C LEU A 109 4.51 -8.65 -19.49
N ASN A 110 4.83 -7.80 -20.46
CA ASN A 110 6.03 -7.95 -21.24
C ASN A 110 7.19 -7.25 -20.55
N TYR A 111 8.32 -7.93 -20.41
CA TYR A 111 9.49 -7.39 -19.74
C TYR A 111 10.02 -6.16 -20.47
N LEU A 112 10.34 -5.10 -19.71
CA LEU A 112 10.90 -3.86 -20.20
C LEU A 112 12.36 -3.69 -19.76
N SER A 113 12.61 -3.77 -18.45
CA SER A 113 13.92 -3.55 -17.87
C SER A 113 13.94 -4.01 -16.41
N GLN A 114 15.11 -3.90 -15.79
CA GLN A 114 15.27 -4.04 -14.34
C GLN A 114 16.13 -2.92 -13.78
N PHE A 115 15.92 -2.61 -12.51
CA PHE A 115 16.73 -1.67 -11.75
C PHE A 115 17.32 -2.37 -10.53
N SER A 116 18.65 -2.27 -10.38
CA SER A 116 19.40 -2.83 -9.24
C SER A 116 20.59 -1.93 -8.94
N THR A 117 20.94 -1.86 -7.67
CA THR A 117 22.10 -1.11 -7.18
C THR A 117 23.21 -2.02 -6.65
N GLN A 118 23.16 -3.32 -6.92
CA GLN A 118 24.13 -4.30 -6.41
C GLN A 118 25.59 -4.02 -6.85
N SER A 119 25.78 -3.37 -8.01
CA SER A 119 27.10 -2.96 -8.48
C SER A 119 27.63 -1.68 -7.84
N SER A 120 26.82 -0.98 -7.05
CA SER A 120 27.23 0.23 -6.36
C SER A 120 28.01 -0.09 -5.09
N ASN A 121 29.13 0.60 -4.89
CA ASN A 121 29.90 0.59 -3.65
C ASN A 121 29.49 1.73 -2.70
N ASP A 122 28.48 2.53 -3.07
CA ASP A 122 27.96 3.63 -2.26
C ASP A 122 26.69 3.18 -1.50
N ASP A 123 26.83 2.89 -0.23
CA ASP A 123 25.72 2.46 0.64
C ASP A 123 24.60 3.50 0.78
N ARG A 124 24.86 4.77 0.43
CA ARG A 124 23.82 5.81 0.44
C ARG A 124 22.78 5.59 -0.65
N ILE A 125 23.20 5.03 -1.78
CA ILE A 125 22.35 4.80 -2.96
C ILE A 125 22.01 3.33 -3.20
N ALA A 126 22.63 2.41 -2.48
CA ALA A 126 22.40 0.99 -2.64
C ALA A 126 21.20 0.54 -1.79
N PHE A 127 20.26 -0.18 -2.39
CA PHE A 127 19.19 -0.87 -1.66
C PHE A 127 19.42 -2.38 -1.62
N ARG A 128 18.88 -2.99 -0.56
CA ARG A 128 18.93 -4.44 -0.37
C ARG A 128 17.56 -4.95 0.10
N TYR A 129 17.22 -6.15 -0.33
CA TYR A 129 15.96 -6.82 0.02
C TYR A 129 14.74 -5.90 -0.13
N PRO A 130 14.49 -5.31 -1.34
CA PRO A 130 13.39 -4.39 -1.54
C PRO A 130 12.06 -5.08 -1.25
N THR A 131 11.24 -4.47 -0.38
CA THR A 131 9.95 -5.02 0.02
C THR A 131 8.77 -4.20 -0.49
N GLY A 132 9.02 -3.11 -1.20
CA GLY A 132 8.01 -2.30 -1.84
C GLY A 132 8.61 -1.39 -2.89
N SER A 133 7.85 -1.09 -3.93
CA SER A 133 8.21 -0.10 -4.94
C SER A 133 6.97 0.64 -5.42
N ALA A 134 7.12 1.93 -5.70
CA ALA A 134 6.06 2.76 -6.28
C ALA A 134 6.66 3.85 -7.16
N VAL A 135 5.87 4.36 -8.10
CA VAL A 135 6.30 5.45 -8.99
C VAL A 135 5.35 6.63 -8.84
N SER A 136 5.91 7.83 -8.68
CA SER A 136 5.14 9.07 -8.63
C SER A 136 4.58 9.45 -10.00
N ALA A 137 3.67 10.44 -10.00
CA ALA A 137 3.14 11.02 -11.25
C ALA A 137 4.23 11.68 -12.12
N GLN A 138 5.35 12.08 -11.51
CA GLN A 138 6.52 12.67 -12.18
C GLN A 138 7.47 11.60 -12.75
N GLY A 139 7.24 10.32 -12.44
CA GLY A 139 8.06 9.19 -12.89
C GLY A 139 9.22 8.84 -11.95
N ASP A 140 9.30 9.45 -10.76
CA ASP A 140 10.31 9.09 -9.77
C ASP A 140 9.99 7.72 -9.16
N LEU A 141 10.98 6.84 -9.09
CA LEU A 141 10.88 5.52 -8.48
C LEU A 141 11.27 5.60 -7.00
N PHE A 142 10.36 5.12 -6.15
CA PHE A 142 10.58 4.95 -4.72
C PHE A 142 10.73 3.46 -4.41
N ILE A 143 11.69 3.12 -3.57
CA ILE A 143 12.01 1.73 -3.20
C ILE A 143 12.13 1.64 -1.68
N LEU A 144 11.38 0.76 -1.04
CA LEU A 144 11.53 0.43 0.36
C LEU A 144 12.71 -0.54 0.53
N ASP A 145 13.80 0.02 1.03
CA ASP A 145 15.03 -0.68 1.39
C ASP A 145 14.90 -1.24 2.80
N SER A 146 14.38 -2.48 2.90
CA SER A 146 14.03 -3.06 4.20
C SER A 146 15.23 -3.41 5.07
N ASP A 147 16.39 -3.63 4.47
CA ASP A 147 17.64 -3.91 5.19
C ASP A 147 18.12 -2.68 5.99
N ASN A 148 17.84 -1.48 5.47
CA ASN A 148 18.25 -0.22 6.08
C ASN A 148 17.09 0.63 6.64
N ASN A 149 15.86 0.10 6.68
CA ASN A 149 14.68 0.79 7.21
C ASN A 149 14.48 2.20 6.63
N ARG A 150 14.56 2.34 5.31
CA ARG A 150 14.46 3.62 4.61
C ARG A 150 13.78 3.46 3.26
N ILE A 151 13.33 4.57 2.68
CA ILE A 151 12.90 4.63 1.29
C ILE A 151 13.94 5.42 0.50
N LEU A 152 14.35 4.89 -0.64
CA LEU A 152 15.25 5.55 -1.58
C LEU A 152 14.44 6.07 -2.76
N LYS A 153 14.71 7.30 -3.17
CA LYS A 153 14.10 7.95 -4.34
C LYS A 153 15.12 8.05 -5.46
N TYR A 154 14.71 7.61 -6.65
CA TYR A 154 15.48 7.74 -7.90
C TYR A 154 14.64 8.45 -8.96
N ASN A 155 15.27 9.24 -9.82
CA ASN A 155 14.56 9.85 -10.94
C ASN A 155 14.35 8.86 -12.09
N MET A 156 13.68 9.31 -13.16
CA MET A 156 13.39 8.49 -14.37
C MET A 156 14.65 7.93 -15.07
N LYS A 157 15.84 8.50 -14.80
CA LYS A 157 17.11 8.01 -15.35
C LYS A 157 17.79 6.98 -14.44
N GLY A 158 17.19 6.67 -13.30
CA GLY A 158 17.81 5.81 -12.29
C GLY A 158 18.88 6.52 -11.43
N GLU A 159 18.94 7.84 -11.46
CA GLU A 159 19.87 8.61 -10.64
C GLU A 159 19.26 8.83 -9.23
N PHE A 160 20.04 8.54 -8.21
CA PHE A 160 19.65 8.74 -6.81
C PHE A 160 19.34 10.21 -6.53
N GLN A 161 18.25 10.46 -5.81
CA GLN A 161 17.81 11.80 -5.45
C GLN A 161 17.93 12.04 -3.93
N LEU A 162 17.31 11.19 -3.12
CA LEU A 162 17.31 11.35 -1.67
C LEU A 162 16.91 10.08 -0.93
N THR A 163 17.19 10.08 0.36
CA THR A 163 16.74 9.08 1.34
C THR A 163 15.59 9.65 2.17
N ILE A 164 14.58 8.83 2.44
CA ILE A 164 13.42 9.19 3.26
C ILE A 164 13.37 8.27 4.47
N GLY A 165 13.24 8.85 5.66
CA GLY A 165 13.06 8.12 6.90
C GLY A 165 14.27 7.31 7.37
N GLY A 166 15.46 7.55 6.79
CA GLY A 166 16.71 6.94 7.24
C GLY A 166 17.10 7.33 8.68
N TYR A 167 18.20 6.77 9.18
CA TYR A 167 18.62 6.96 10.57
C TYR A 167 18.86 8.43 10.95
N ASP A 168 19.17 9.26 9.98
CA ASP A 168 19.42 10.71 10.12
C ASP A 168 18.14 11.58 10.07
N ALA A 169 16.96 10.96 9.83
CA ALA A 169 15.70 11.67 9.78
C ALA A 169 15.15 12.10 11.17
N GLY A 170 15.92 11.96 12.22
CA GLY A 170 15.59 12.39 13.58
C GLY A 170 14.33 11.72 14.11
N SER A 171 13.32 12.51 14.52
CA SER A 171 12.05 11.97 15.02
C SER A 171 11.24 11.23 13.96
N PHE A 172 11.58 11.37 12.70
CA PHE A 172 10.92 10.71 11.56
C PHE A 172 11.70 9.51 11.01
N SER A 173 12.79 9.09 11.69
CA SER A 173 13.47 7.85 11.35
C SER A 173 12.50 6.67 11.45
N LEU A 174 12.52 5.80 10.43
CA LEU A 174 11.70 4.60 10.37
C LEU A 174 12.36 3.49 11.19
N ALA A 175 11.56 2.79 11.98
CA ALA A 175 12.04 1.73 12.86
C ALA A 175 11.89 0.34 12.25
N THR A 176 10.70 0.04 11.73
CA THR A 176 10.35 -1.25 11.10
C THR A 176 9.30 -1.03 10.01
N PRO A 177 9.64 -0.26 8.97
CA PRO A 177 8.68 0.04 7.90
C PRO A 177 8.22 -1.25 7.22
N LYS A 178 6.91 -1.37 6.98
CA LYS A 178 6.31 -2.56 6.38
C LYS A 178 6.00 -2.34 4.90
N GLN A 179 5.35 -1.23 4.59
CA GLN A 179 4.98 -0.85 3.24
C GLN A 179 4.76 0.66 3.16
N PHE A 180 4.69 1.19 1.97
CA PHE A 180 4.43 2.61 1.72
C PHE A 180 3.54 2.83 0.50
N ALA A 181 2.90 3.99 0.44
CA ALA A 181 2.15 4.45 -0.72
C ALA A 181 2.60 5.87 -1.11
N VAL A 182 2.62 6.15 -2.41
CA VAL A 182 2.97 7.46 -2.95
C VAL A 182 1.70 8.15 -3.44
N THR A 183 1.43 9.34 -2.89
CA THR A 183 0.37 10.23 -3.36
C THR A 183 0.95 11.30 -4.29
N ASN A 184 0.12 12.23 -4.76
CA ASN A 184 0.60 13.34 -5.57
C ASN A 184 1.50 14.33 -4.79
N ARG A 185 1.42 14.33 -3.45
CA ARG A 185 2.11 15.30 -2.57
C ARG A 185 2.96 14.65 -1.49
N GLU A 186 2.60 13.45 -1.07
CA GLU A 186 3.11 12.82 0.14
C GLU A 186 3.55 11.38 -0.12
N ILE A 187 4.43 10.91 0.74
CA ILE A 187 4.79 9.50 0.90
C ILE A 187 4.25 9.05 2.26
N LEU A 188 3.39 8.04 2.25
CA LEU A 188 2.73 7.46 3.40
C LEU A 188 3.41 6.15 3.75
N VAL A 189 3.99 6.04 4.93
CA VAL A 189 4.71 4.84 5.35
C VAL A 189 4.05 4.24 6.58
N VAL A 190 3.72 2.95 6.52
CA VAL A 190 3.31 2.21 7.73
C VAL A 190 4.56 1.67 8.43
N ASP A 191 4.80 2.17 9.63
CA ASP A 191 5.96 1.86 10.45
C ASP A 191 5.54 1.56 11.88
N SER A 192 5.79 0.34 12.36
CA SER A 192 5.29 -0.13 13.65
C SER A 192 3.75 0.02 13.75
N ASN A 193 3.22 0.87 14.62
CA ASN A 193 1.79 1.20 14.72
C ASN A 193 1.48 2.64 14.29
N TRP A 194 2.33 3.21 13.44
CA TRP A 194 2.21 4.57 12.95
C TRP A 194 2.01 4.62 11.44
N LEU A 195 1.24 5.59 10.99
CA LEU A 195 1.29 6.16 9.66
C LEU A 195 2.23 7.36 9.71
N VAL A 196 3.41 7.23 9.11
CA VAL A 196 4.39 8.30 9.01
C VAL A 196 4.24 8.98 7.65
N VAL A 197 4.08 10.29 7.66
CA VAL A 197 3.83 11.09 6.45
C VAL A 197 5.04 11.96 6.16
N PHE A 198 5.54 11.85 4.94
CA PHE A 198 6.62 12.67 4.41
C PHE A 198 6.13 13.45 3.18
N ASP A 199 6.76 14.60 2.90
CA ASP A 199 6.61 15.27 1.61
C ASP A 199 7.47 14.60 0.50
N GLN A 200 7.34 15.08 -0.73
CA GLN A 200 8.09 14.56 -1.89
C GLN A 200 9.61 14.89 -1.82
N PHE A 201 10.03 15.73 -0.87
CA PHE A 201 11.42 16.10 -0.62
C PHE A 201 12.03 15.31 0.54
N GLY A 202 11.25 14.38 1.15
CA GLY A 202 11.70 13.55 2.26
C GLY A 202 11.60 14.20 3.64
N ASN A 203 10.99 15.39 3.75
CA ASN A 203 10.76 16.00 5.04
C ASN A 203 9.60 15.31 5.76
N GLY A 204 9.79 14.97 7.04
CA GLY A 204 8.72 14.42 7.87
C GLY A 204 7.68 15.50 8.20
N ILE A 205 6.40 15.19 7.90
CA ILE A 205 5.28 16.11 8.14
C ILE A 205 4.58 15.78 9.45
N LYS A 206 4.19 14.52 9.65
CA LYS A 206 3.45 14.08 10.84
C LYS A 206 3.52 12.57 11.03
N LYS A 207 3.21 12.14 12.26
CA LYS A 207 3.01 10.74 12.62
C LYS A 207 1.61 10.59 13.19
N ILE A 208 0.82 9.68 12.65
CA ILE A 208 -0.55 9.38 13.07
C ILE A 208 -0.56 7.98 13.66
N LYS A 209 -0.99 7.84 14.90
CA LYS A 209 -1.13 6.52 15.52
C LYS A 209 -2.34 5.81 14.92
N LEU A 210 -2.12 4.62 14.41
CA LEU A 210 -3.19 3.79 13.85
C LEU A 210 -3.87 2.94 14.93
N PRO A 211 -5.15 2.60 14.75
CA PRO A 211 -5.87 1.74 15.71
C PRO A 211 -5.51 0.25 15.59
N LEU A 212 -4.63 -0.11 14.67
CA LEU A 212 -4.14 -1.45 14.40
C LEU A 212 -2.60 -1.45 14.26
N THR A 213 -1.98 -2.63 14.22
CA THR A 213 -0.57 -2.78 13.89
C THR A 213 -0.46 -3.12 12.40
N PRO A 214 -0.17 -2.12 11.54
CA PRO A 214 -0.28 -2.29 10.10
C PRO A 214 0.75 -3.25 9.55
N SER A 215 0.33 -4.06 8.59
CA SER A 215 1.20 -4.92 7.77
C SER A 215 1.35 -4.39 6.34
N ASN A 216 0.34 -3.67 5.84
CA ASN A 216 0.35 -3.16 4.47
C ASN A 216 -0.42 -1.84 4.35
N ILE A 217 -0.13 -1.09 3.27
CA ILE A 217 -0.84 0.12 2.85
C ILE A 217 -0.91 0.15 1.33
N ASN A 218 -2.11 0.43 0.82
CA ASN A 218 -2.34 0.64 -0.62
C ASN A 218 -3.11 1.92 -0.89
N ARG A 219 -2.87 2.45 -2.07
CA ARG A 219 -3.55 3.62 -2.61
C ARG A 219 -4.24 3.30 -3.92
N ALA A 220 -5.52 3.65 -4.01
CA ALA A 220 -6.29 3.65 -5.26
C ALA A 220 -6.96 5.01 -5.46
N PHE A 221 -6.50 5.80 -6.43
CA PHE A 221 -6.93 7.17 -6.61
C PHE A 221 -6.69 8.01 -5.34
N GLN A 222 -7.75 8.40 -4.64
CA GLN A 222 -7.69 9.14 -3.37
C GLN A 222 -7.94 8.25 -2.15
N ASN A 223 -8.24 6.96 -2.37
CA ASN A 223 -8.55 6.02 -1.30
C ASN A 223 -7.26 5.37 -0.78
N ILE A 224 -7.12 5.37 0.53
CA ILE A 224 -6.02 4.70 1.23
C ILE A 224 -6.61 3.57 2.08
N CYS A 225 -6.08 2.37 1.88
CA CYS A 225 -6.34 1.20 2.71
C CYS A 225 -5.08 0.84 3.47
N VAL A 226 -5.22 0.64 4.79
CA VAL A 226 -4.18 0.10 5.65
C VAL A 226 -4.76 -1.11 6.34
N ASN A 227 -4.07 -2.24 6.31
CA ASN A 227 -4.55 -3.44 6.98
C ASN A 227 -3.52 -4.04 7.93
N ASP A 228 -4.02 -4.76 8.92
CA ASP A 228 -3.33 -5.86 9.57
C ASP A 228 -3.89 -7.20 9.08
N LYS A 229 -3.65 -8.27 9.82
CA LYS A 229 -4.10 -9.62 9.45
C LYS A 229 -5.61 -9.83 9.55
N SER A 230 -6.36 -8.93 10.20
CA SER A 230 -7.78 -9.12 10.56
C SER A 230 -8.66 -7.89 10.31
N GLN A 231 -8.06 -6.71 10.21
CA GLN A 231 -8.77 -5.44 10.12
C GLN A 231 -8.23 -4.58 9.00
N ILE A 232 -9.09 -3.70 8.47
CA ILE A 232 -8.74 -2.69 7.49
C ILE A 232 -9.14 -1.33 8.04
N VAL A 233 -8.23 -0.37 7.94
CA VAL A 233 -8.47 1.05 8.16
C VAL A 233 -8.50 1.73 6.79
N PHE A 234 -9.59 2.45 6.53
CA PHE A 234 -9.81 3.17 5.28
C PHE A 234 -9.98 4.66 5.55
N PHE A 235 -9.37 5.48 4.71
CA PHE A 235 -9.50 6.94 4.69
C PHE A 235 -9.19 7.51 3.32
N ASN A 236 -9.57 8.78 3.07
CA ASN A 236 -9.20 9.52 1.88
C ASN A 236 -7.95 10.38 2.11
N GLU A 237 -7.22 10.70 1.05
CA GLU A 237 -6.08 11.61 1.13
C GLU A 237 -6.46 12.95 1.79
N SER A 238 -7.64 13.49 1.50
CA SER A 238 -8.15 14.72 2.09
C SER A 238 -8.31 14.68 3.61
N ASP A 239 -8.50 13.50 4.20
CA ASP A 239 -8.62 13.33 5.66
C ASP A 239 -7.27 13.60 6.35
N LEU A 240 -6.17 13.37 5.64
CA LEU A 240 -4.83 13.71 6.12
C LEU A 240 -4.60 15.22 6.17
N GLU A 241 -5.16 15.99 5.23
CA GLU A 241 -5.00 17.44 5.17
C GLU A 241 -5.86 18.18 6.21
N SER A 242 -7.04 17.66 6.52
CA SER A 242 -8.05 18.34 7.35
C SER A 242 -7.70 18.46 8.84
N GLY A 243 -6.67 17.77 9.31
CA GLY A 243 -6.32 17.68 10.73
C GLY A 243 -7.29 16.86 11.60
N ASN A 244 -8.40 16.40 11.02
CA ASN A 244 -9.44 15.56 11.66
C ASN A 244 -9.37 14.14 11.09
N PHE A 245 -8.27 13.43 11.34
CA PHE A 245 -8.13 12.04 10.91
C PHE A 245 -9.16 11.17 11.63
N ASN A 246 -10.19 10.75 10.91
CA ASN A 246 -11.28 9.90 11.42
C ASN A 246 -11.52 8.74 10.46
N PRO A 247 -10.63 7.76 10.43
CA PRO A 247 -10.69 6.65 9.49
C PRO A 247 -11.85 5.72 9.81
N VAL A 248 -12.34 5.03 8.78
CA VAL A 248 -13.30 3.94 8.91
C VAL A 248 -12.56 2.63 9.14
N THR A 249 -12.99 1.83 10.09
CA THR A 249 -12.41 0.51 10.36
C THR A 249 -13.40 -0.58 9.96
N PHE A 250 -12.93 -1.56 9.19
CA PHE A 250 -13.66 -2.77 8.84
C PHE A 250 -13.00 -3.98 9.51
N THR A 251 -13.85 -4.87 10.04
CA THR A 251 -13.42 -6.17 10.55
C THR A 251 -14.25 -7.24 9.81
N PRO A 252 -13.76 -7.70 8.64
CA PRO A 252 -14.48 -8.70 7.87
C PRO A 252 -14.48 -10.05 8.61
N ASN A 253 -15.60 -10.78 8.53
CA ASN A 253 -15.65 -12.14 9.03
C ASN A 253 -15.14 -13.10 7.97
N ILE A 254 -13.84 -13.40 8.02
CA ILE A 254 -13.13 -14.29 7.09
C ILE A 254 -12.28 -15.28 7.88
N GLU A 255 -12.00 -16.43 7.28
CA GLU A 255 -11.21 -17.49 7.93
C GLU A 255 -9.69 -17.30 7.79
N GLU A 256 -9.25 -16.77 6.64
CA GLU A 256 -7.84 -16.56 6.36
C GLU A 256 -7.36 -15.17 6.81
N GLU A 257 -6.06 -15.05 7.10
CA GLU A 257 -5.43 -13.76 7.38
C GLU A 257 -5.44 -12.85 6.15
N ILE A 258 -5.69 -11.56 6.38
CA ILE A 258 -5.56 -10.52 5.35
C ILE A 258 -4.06 -10.31 5.10
N VAL A 259 -3.66 -10.47 3.86
CA VAL A 259 -2.31 -10.15 3.38
C VAL A 259 -2.27 -8.70 2.93
N ASP A 260 -3.27 -8.29 2.14
CA ASP A 260 -3.31 -6.97 1.52
C ASP A 260 -4.75 -6.51 1.26
N SER A 261 -4.98 -5.21 1.07
CA SER A 261 -6.32 -4.66 0.89
C SER A 261 -6.35 -3.49 -0.08
N PHE A 262 -7.45 -3.38 -0.85
CA PHE A 262 -7.62 -2.36 -1.87
C PHE A 262 -9.08 -1.95 -2.01
N ILE A 263 -9.40 -0.64 -2.05
CA ILE A 263 -10.74 -0.18 -2.41
C ILE A 263 -10.69 0.37 -3.84
N PHE A 264 -11.47 -0.27 -4.71
CA PHE A 264 -11.58 0.11 -6.11
C PHE A 264 -13.05 0.07 -6.56
N ASN A 265 -13.54 1.16 -7.17
CA ASN A 265 -14.92 1.28 -7.64
C ASN A 265 -15.97 0.84 -6.60
N THR A 266 -15.90 1.39 -5.38
CA THR A 266 -16.83 1.12 -4.27
C THR A 266 -16.80 -0.31 -3.71
N LYS A 267 -15.89 -1.15 -4.16
CA LYS A 267 -15.67 -2.51 -3.66
C LYS A 267 -14.37 -2.58 -2.87
N LEU A 268 -14.41 -3.35 -1.79
CA LEU A 268 -13.22 -3.75 -1.04
C LEU A 268 -12.75 -5.11 -1.57
N TYR A 269 -11.49 -5.16 -1.96
CA TYR A 269 -10.77 -6.36 -2.34
C TYR A 269 -9.79 -6.71 -1.23
N LEU A 270 -9.84 -7.93 -0.73
CA LEU A 270 -8.95 -8.45 0.31
C LEU A 270 -8.15 -9.61 -0.24
N LEU A 271 -6.84 -9.45 -0.29
CA LEU A 271 -5.94 -10.53 -0.62
C LEU A 271 -5.74 -11.40 0.61
N THR A 272 -5.92 -12.69 0.47
CA THR A 272 -5.42 -13.73 1.37
C THR A 272 -4.26 -14.46 0.70
N LYS A 273 -3.66 -15.43 1.36
CA LYS A 273 -2.59 -16.21 0.73
C LYS A 273 -3.08 -17.03 -0.46
N SER A 274 -4.36 -17.39 -0.48
CA SER A 274 -4.94 -18.30 -1.47
C SER A 274 -5.79 -17.62 -2.53
N SER A 275 -6.38 -16.43 -2.24
CA SER A 275 -7.40 -15.81 -3.10
C SER A 275 -7.58 -14.32 -2.82
N ILE A 276 -8.41 -13.68 -3.63
CA ILE A 276 -8.94 -12.33 -3.39
C ILE A 276 -10.42 -12.44 -3.08
N LEU A 277 -10.82 -12.00 -1.88
CA LEU A 277 -12.21 -11.87 -1.46
C LEU A 277 -12.73 -10.49 -1.85
N ILE A 278 -13.96 -10.41 -2.35
CA ILE A 278 -14.56 -9.16 -2.84
C ILE A 278 -15.82 -8.84 -2.03
N PHE A 279 -15.90 -7.60 -1.55
CA PHE A 279 -17.03 -7.11 -0.76
C PHE A 279 -17.60 -5.82 -1.36
N ASN A 280 -18.92 -5.68 -1.36
CA ASN A 280 -19.55 -4.38 -1.49
C ASN A 280 -19.53 -3.64 -0.15
N ILE A 281 -19.21 -2.35 -0.19
CA ILE A 281 -19.29 -1.46 0.97
C ILE A 281 -20.68 -0.81 0.95
N ILE A 282 -21.53 -1.11 1.91
CA ILE A 282 -22.88 -0.53 2.04
C ILE A 282 -22.87 0.47 3.18
N LEU A 283 -23.23 1.72 2.88
CA LEU A 283 -23.47 2.73 3.89
C LEU A 283 -24.87 2.49 4.49
N LYS A 284 -24.98 2.24 5.78
CA LYS A 284 -26.27 2.30 6.48
C LYS A 284 -26.62 3.77 6.68
N ASN A 285 -27.66 4.21 6.02
CA ASN A 285 -28.29 5.50 6.29
C ASN A 285 -28.95 5.53 7.68
#